data_2498b515f235c4099dc70a52833c0dbf
#
_entry.id   2498b515f235c4099dc70a52833c0dbf
#
_cell.length_a   1.000
_cell.length_b   1.000
_cell.length_c   1.000
_cell.angle_alpha   90.00
_cell.angle_beta   90.00
_cell.angle_gamma   90.00
#
_symmetry.space_group_name_H-M   'P 1'
#
loop_
_entity.id
_entity.type
_entity.pdbx_description
1 polymer ?
#
loop_
_entity_poly.entity_id
_entity_poly.type
_entity_poly.pdbx_seq_one_letter_code
_entity_poly.pdbx_strand_id
1 'polypeptide(L)'
;MANGMDLLDSLWRKGTDLLGSRYAIMGGAMSWVSERNLVSAISNAGGFGVIAASAMTPALLEKEIEATKALAKKPFGVNLITMHPQLDDLVAVCRRQKVSHVVLAGALPKTATIASIKEYGAKVIGFAPAVTIARKLVKDGVDALVIEGMEAGGHIGPVTTSVLAQEILPYVQEHMPHIPVFVAGGIGRGEAIAAYLEMGASGCQLGTRFVCASESIAHANFKRAFIKASARDAQPSVQLDPDFPVIPVRALVNKAVEDFMRFQQETIDRYRKGLVEKSSAQLEIEHYWAGALRKAVIDGDVE
;
A
#
# COMPACT_ATOMS: atom_id res chain seq x y z
N MET A 1 -10.00 24.60 27.88
CA MET A 1 -9.96 23.22 27.33
C MET A 1 -9.72 23.35 25.83
N ALA A 2 -8.65 22.76 25.31
CA ALA A 2 -8.43 22.75 23.87
C ALA A 2 -9.66 22.11 23.20
N ASN A 3 -10.12 22.68 22.09
CA ASN A 3 -11.19 22.09 21.31
C ASN A 3 -10.68 20.71 20.80
N GLY A 4 -11.52 19.69 20.75
CA GLY A 4 -11.09 18.34 20.29
C GLY A 4 -10.47 18.35 18.88
N MET A 5 -10.80 19.32 18.04
CA MET A 5 -10.15 19.54 16.73
C MET A 5 -8.71 20.03 16.90
N ASP A 6 -8.42 20.91 17.84
CA ASP A 6 -7.06 21.42 18.09
C ASP A 6 -6.13 20.29 18.56
N LEU A 7 -6.65 19.37 19.38
CA LEU A 7 -5.92 18.19 19.82
C LEU A 7 -5.61 17.27 18.64
N LEU A 8 -6.62 16.94 17.83
CA LEU A 8 -6.45 16.09 16.65
C LEU A 8 -5.43 16.68 15.67
N ASP A 9 -5.54 17.99 15.39
CA ASP A 9 -4.61 18.70 14.51
C ASP A 9 -3.16 18.68 15.07
N SER A 10 -2.99 18.68 16.39
CA SER A 10 -1.67 18.54 17.00
C SER A 10 -1.08 17.14 16.85
N LEU A 11 -1.91 16.09 16.99
CA LEU A 11 -1.46 14.70 16.95
C LEU A 11 -0.93 14.29 15.57
N TRP A 12 -1.60 14.70 14.50
CA TRP A 12 -1.19 14.32 13.15
C TRP A 12 -0.43 15.39 12.36
N ARG A 13 -0.02 16.49 13.01
CA ARG A 13 0.66 17.62 12.36
C ARG A 13 1.85 17.19 11.49
N LYS A 14 2.72 16.30 11.98
CA LYS A 14 3.86 15.81 11.19
C LYS A 14 3.42 15.11 9.91
N GLY A 15 2.33 14.35 9.95
CA GLY A 15 1.76 13.69 8.79
C GLY A 15 1.14 14.67 7.80
N THR A 16 0.33 15.63 8.28
CA THR A 16 -0.29 16.65 7.42
C THR A 16 0.75 17.56 6.78
N ASP A 17 1.80 17.95 7.51
CA ASP A 17 2.90 18.77 7.00
C ASP A 17 3.69 18.02 5.91
N LEU A 18 3.97 16.72 6.12
CA LEU A 18 4.63 15.90 5.11
C LEU A 18 3.79 15.81 3.83
N LEU A 19 2.49 15.45 3.96
CA LEU A 19 1.61 15.16 2.84
C LEU A 19 1.09 16.43 2.13
N GLY A 20 1.14 17.58 2.79
CA GLY A 20 0.49 18.80 2.30
C GLY A 20 -1.03 18.67 2.26
N SER A 21 -1.62 17.87 3.14
CA SER A 21 -3.05 17.56 3.21
C SER A 21 -3.67 18.09 4.51
N ARG A 22 -5.00 18.23 4.53
CA ARG A 22 -5.72 18.67 5.73
C ARG A 22 -5.78 17.58 6.81
N TYR A 23 -5.90 16.33 6.38
CA TYR A 23 -5.96 15.15 7.23
C TYR A 23 -4.81 14.21 6.91
N ALA A 24 -4.15 13.67 7.89
CA ALA A 24 -3.10 12.69 7.69
C ALA A 24 -3.68 11.28 7.42
N ILE A 25 -4.58 11.21 6.45
CA ILE A 25 -5.24 9.99 5.99
C ILE A 25 -4.81 9.73 4.55
N MET A 26 -4.03 8.66 4.35
CA MET A 26 -3.60 8.23 3.04
C MET A 26 -4.61 7.21 2.46
N GLY A 27 -4.94 7.34 1.18
CA GLY A 27 -5.53 6.26 0.41
C GLY A 27 -4.43 5.32 -0.05
N GLY A 28 -4.40 4.10 0.48
CA GLY A 28 -3.41 3.10 0.10
C GLY A 28 -3.47 2.76 -1.38
N ALA A 29 -2.31 2.50 -1.98
CA ALA A 29 -2.23 2.13 -3.38
C ALA A 29 -2.75 0.70 -3.60
N MET A 30 -3.91 0.59 -4.18
CA MET A 30 -4.58 -0.67 -4.51
C MET A 30 -4.54 -0.89 -6.01
N SER A 31 -3.91 -1.97 -6.46
CA SER A 31 -3.83 -2.34 -7.88
C SER A 31 -5.22 -2.35 -8.54
N TRP A 32 -5.35 -1.69 -9.68
CA TRP A 32 -6.58 -1.54 -10.46
C TRP A 32 -7.68 -0.67 -9.82
N VAL A 33 -7.54 -0.25 -8.56
CA VAL A 33 -8.53 0.55 -7.83
C VAL A 33 -8.07 1.99 -7.64
N SER A 34 -6.80 2.18 -7.24
CA SER A 34 -6.25 3.51 -6.94
C SER A 34 -5.73 4.17 -8.23
N GLU A 35 -6.66 4.76 -8.96
CA GLU A 35 -6.45 5.47 -10.21
C GLU A 35 -6.96 6.93 -10.10
N ARG A 36 -6.90 7.70 -11.17
CA ARG A 36 -7.16 9.14 -11.21
C ARG A 36 -8.43 9.60 -10.48
N ASN A 37 -9.56 8.87 -10.61
CA ASN A 37 -10.82 9.31 -10.01
C ASN A 37 -10.78 9.16 -8.49
N LEU A 38 -10.41 7.98 -7.98
CA LEU A 38 -10.34 7.75 -6.55
C LEU A 38 -9.23 8.59 -5.90
N VAL A 39 -8.05 8.64 -6.50
CA VAL A 39 -6.91 9.39 -5.99
C VAL A 39 -7.20 10.88 -5.90
N SER A 40 -7.76 11.47 -6.96
CA SER A 40 -8.14 12.89 -6.95
C SER A 40 -9.25 13.19 -5.95
N ALA A 41 -10.25 12.30 -5.82
CA ALA A 41 -11.34 12.47 -4.87
C ALA A 41 -10.85 12.47 -3.42
N ILE A 42 -9.98 11.50 -3.05
CA ILE A 42 -9.36 11.46 -1.72
C ILE A 42 -8.58 12.73 -1.43
N SER A 43 -7.74 13.16 -2.38
CA SER A 43 -6.92 14.37 -2.22
C SER A 43 -7.77 15.63 -2.12
N ASN A 44 -8.78 15.78 -2.96
CA ASN A 44 -9.68 16.93 -2.95
C ASN A 44 -10.57 16.99 -1.68
N ALA A 45 -10.86 15.83 -1.08
CA ALA A 45 -11.56 15.75 0.20
C ALA A 45 -10.66 16.10 1.41
N GLY A 46 -9.38 16.35 1.18
CA GLY A 46 -8.42 16.75 2.22
C GLY A 46 -7.56 15.64 2.77
N GLY A 47 -7.70 14.41 2.27
CA GLY A 47 -6.77 13.30 2.49
C GLY A 47 -5.59 13.34 1.52
N PHE A 48 -4.95 12.21 1.33
CA PHE A 48 -3.82 12.06 0.42
C PHE A 48 -3.98 10.77 -0.41
N GLY A 49 -4.37 10.91 -1.68
CA GLY A 49 -4.51 9.79 -2.60
C GLY A 49 -3.16 9.34 -3.16
N VAL A 50 -3.00 8.05 -3.43
CA VAL A 50 -1.77 7.48 -4.00
C VAL A 50 -2.11 6.62 -5.21
N ILE A 51 -1.57 6.95 -6.38
CA ILE A 51 -1.73 6.14 -7.61
C ILE A 51 -1.00 4.80 -7.44
N ALA A 52 -1.65 3.70 -7.79
CA ALA A 52 -1.05 2.37 -7.79
C ALA A 52 -0.43 2.04 -9.15
N ALA A 53 0.88 2.14 -9.26
CA ALA A 53 1.59 1.90 -10.52
C ALA A 53 2.12 0.46 -10.69
N SER A 54 1.72 -0.48 -9.83
CA SER A 54 2.23 -1.85 -9.81
C SER A 54 2.09 -2.62 -11.13
N ALA A 55 1.07 -2.33 -11.93
CA ALA A 55 0.81 -2.98 -13.21
C ALA A 55 0.90 -2.01 -14.41
N MET A 56 1.50 -0.83 -14.22
CA MET A 56 1.58 0.20 -15.23
C MET A 56 2.91 0.17 -15.97
N THR A 57 2.85 0.31 -17.29
CA THR A 57 4.05 0.69 -18.08
C THR A 57 4.37 2.18 -17.85
N PRO A 58 5.61 2.63 -18.14
CA PRO A 58 5.96 4.05 -18.02
C PRO A 58 5.00 4.99 -18.78
N ALA A 59 4.59 4.62 -20.00
CA ALA A 59 3.65 5.42 -20.80
C ALA A 59 2.25 5.48 -20.18
N LEU A 60 1.80 4.39 -19.55
CA LEU A 60 0.50 4.37 -18.87
C LEU A 60 0.55 5.20 -17.59
N LEU A 61 1.62 5.08 -16.80
CA LEU A 61 1.81 5.89 -15.60
C LEU A 61 1.84 7.38 -15.92
N GLU A 62 2.53 7.79 -16.99
CA GLU A 62 2.59 9.20 -17.40
C GLU A 62 1.20 9.75 -17.68
N LYS A 63 0.40 9.05 -18.50
CA LYS A 63 -0.99 9.42 -18.77
C LYS A 63 -1.86 9.46 -17.52
N GLU A 64 -1.63 8.53 -16.58
CA GLU A 64 -2.39 8.46 -15.35
C GLU A 64 -2.08 9.65 -14.42
N ILE A 65 -0.80 10.03 -14.32
CA ILE A 65 -0.39 11.20 -13.55
C ILE A 65 -0.97 12.50 -14.16
N GLU A 66 -0.92 12.63 -15.48
CA GLU A 66 -1.49 13.82 -16.18
C GLU A 66 -2.99 13.93 -15.94
N ALA A 67 -3.72 12.83 -16.08
CA ALA A 67 -5.15 12.79 -15.84
C ALA A 67 -5.49 13.07 -14.37
N THR A 68 -4.71 12.53 -13.43
CA THR A 68 -4.88 12.82 -12.00
C THR A 68 -4.65 14.31 -11.71
N LYS A 69 -3.60 14.92 -12.28
CA LYS A 69 -3.33 16.37 -12.14
C LYS A 69 -4.47 17.23 -12.67
N ALA A 70 -5.14 16.81 -13.73
CA ALA A 70 -6.29 17.54 -14.27
C ALA A 70 -7.49 17.55 -13.31
N LEU A 71 -7.63 16.53 -12.46
CA LEU A 71 -8.74 16.36 -11.52
C LEU A 71 -8.39 16.80 -10.10
N ALA A 72 -7.15 16.58 -9.67
CA ALA A 72 -6.70 16.85 -8.31
C ALA A 72 -6.33 18.32 -8.12
N LYS A 73 -6.95 18.96 -7.12
CA LYS A 73 -6.63 20.34 -6.69
C LYS A 73 -5.64 20.36 -5.51
N LYS A 74 -5.26 19.20 -5.02
CA LYS A 74 -4.41 18.98 -3.84
C LYS A 74 -3.33 17.95 -4.15
N PRO A 75 -2.25 17.88 -3.37
CA PRO A 75 -1.18 16.91 -3.57
C PRO A 75 -1.68 15.46 -3.57
N PHE A 76 -0.98 14.63 -4.35
CA PHE A 76 -1.14 13.18 -4.38
C PHE A 76 0.22 12.52 -4.59
N GLY A 77 0.30 11.21 -4.31
CA GLY A 77 1.50 10.41 -4.48
C GLY A 77 1.39 9.37 -5.57
N VAL A 78 2.51 8.73 -5.86
CA VAL A 78 2.61 7.56 -6.75
C VAL A 78 3.31 6.44 -5.99
N ASN A 79 2.69 5.26 -5.97
CA ASN A 79 3.30 4.06 -5.43
C ASN A 79 4.04 3.30 -6.53
N LEU A 80 5.29 2.96 -6.27
CA LEU A 80 6.15 2.14 -7.12
C LEU A 80 6.52 0.85 -6.38
N ILE A 81 6.43 -0.28 -7.07
CA ILE A 81 6.89 -1.57 -6.55
C ILE A 81 8.38 -1.71 -6.85
N THR A 82 9.17 -1.92 -5.81
CA THR A 82 10.64 -1.97 -5.92
C THR A 82 11.17 -3.12 -6.77
N MET A 83 10.37 -4.15 -6.98
CA MET A 83 10.68 -5.30 -7.85
C MET A 83 10.17 -5.14 -9.29
N HIS A 84 9.55 -3.99 -9.62
CA HIS A 84 9.03 -3.77 -10.99
C HIS A 84 10.19 -3.76 -11.99
N PRO A 85 10.10 -4.52 -13.12
CA PRO A 85 11.21 -4.64 -14.08
C PRO A 85 11.61 -3.30 -14.72
N GLN A 86 10.69 -2.34 -14.81
CA GLN A 86 10.91 -1.00 -15.36
C GLN A 86 10.93 0.08 -14.25
N LEU A 87 11.39 -0.24 -13.03
CA LEU A 87 11.36 0.68 -11.91
C LEU A 87 12.05 2.02 -12.22
N ASP A 88 13.23 1.97 -12.83
CA ASP A 88 14.02 3.17 -13.15
C ASP A 88 13.28 4.07 -14.16
N ASP A 89 12.62 3.47 -15.15
CA ASP A 89 11.78 4.21 -16.11
C ASP A 89 10.56 4.85 -15.43
N LEU A 90 9.91 4.14 -14.49
CA LEU A 90 8.80 4.68 -13.71
C LEU A 90 9.25 5.84 -12.81
N VAL A 91 10.43 5.75 -12.20
CA VAL A 91 11.05 6.86 -11.44
C VAL A 91 11.34 8.04 -12.36
N ALA A 92 11.82 7.79 -13.59
CA ALA A 92 12.04 8.84 -14.58
C ALA A 92 10.74 9.54 -14.99
N VAL A 93 9.62 8.79 -15.12
CA VAL A 93 8.29 9.38 -15.32
C VAL A 93 7.90 10.28 -14.15
N CYS A 94 8.02 9.79 -12.90
CA CYS A 94 7.73 10.59 -11.71
C CYS A 94 8.55 11.89 -11.67
N ARG A 95 9.82 11.83 -12.05
CA ARG A 95 10.71 13.01 -12.17
C ARG A 95 10.21 13.99 -13.22
N ARG A 96 9.94 13.54 -14.46
CA ARG A 96 9.42 14.41 -15.55
C ARG A 96 8.10 15.05 -15.16
N GLN A 97 7.24 14.28 -14.54
CA GLN A 97 5.93 14.73 -14.08
C GLN A 97 5.98 15.49 -12.74
N LYS A 98 7.17 15.70 -12.15
CA LYS A 98 7.36 16.43 -10.87
C LYS A 98 6.41 15.91 -9.77
N VAL A 99 6.29 14.59 -9.65
CA VAL A 99 5.50 13.96 -8.59
C VAL A 99 6.11 14.33 -7.24
N SER A 100 5.31 14.87 -6.34
CA SER A 100 5.80 15.38 -5.05
C SER A 100 6.11 14.31 -4.02
N HIS A 101 5.47 13.14 -4.12
CA HIS A 101 5.63 12.03 -3.19
C HIS A 101 5.66 10.69 -3.91
N VAL A 102 6.66 9.88 -3.58
CA VAL A 102 6.78 8.51 -4.09
C VAL A 102 6.74 7.55 -2.91
N VAL A 103 5.83 6.59 -2.98
CA VAL A 103 5.69 5.51 -1.99
C VAL A 103 6.35 4.26 -2.55
N LEU A 104 7.36 3.74 -1.88
CA LEU A 104 8.09 2.54 -2.29
C LEU A 104 7.59 1.33 -1.48
N ALA A 105 7.03 0.34 -2.18
CA ALA A 105 6.50 -0.88 -1.58
C ALA A 105 7.11 -2.13 -2.26
N GLY A 106 6.90 -3.30 -1.64
CA GLY A 106 7.48 -4.57 -2.06
C GLY A 106 8.76 -4.91 -1.30
N ALA A 107 9.85 -5.23 -2.00
CA ALA A 107 11.13 -5.50 -1.35
C ALA A 107 11.81 -4.21 -0.85
N LEU A 108 12.86 -4.36 -0.04
CA LEU A 108 13.64 -3.23 0.44
C LEU A 108 14.22 -2.43 -0.76
N PRO A 109 13.92 -1.12 -0.87
CA PRO A 109 14.41 -0.30 -1.97
C PRO A 109 15.94 -0.16 -1.91
N LYS A 110 16.57 -0.04 -3.09
CA LYS A 110 17.98 0.32 -3.19
C LYS A 110 18.17 1.78 -2.75
N THR A 111 19.26 2.06 -2.04
CA THR A 111 19.63 3.43 -1.63
C THR A 111 19.72 4.36 -2.85
N ALA A 112 20.24 3.87 -4.00
CA ALA A 112 20.31 4.64 -5.24
C ALA A 112 18.91 5.05 -5.78
N THR A 113 17.90 4.19 -5.66
CA THR A 113 16.53 4.51 -6.05
C THR A 113 15.97 5.63 -5.20
N ILE A 114 16.15 5.56 -3.87
CA ILE A 114 15.74 6.63 -2.95
C ILE A 114 16.44 7.95 -3.32
N ALA A 115 17.77 7.91 -3.50
CA ALA A 115 18.56 9.08 -3.88
C ALA A 115 18.06 9.71 -5.19
N SER A 116 17.82 8.89 -6.22
CA SER A 116 17.32 9.36 -7.52
C SER A 116 15.95 10.07 -7.41
N ILE A 117 15.07 9.59 -6.53
CA ILE A 117 13.78 10.25 -6.28
C ILE A 117 13.99 11.57 -5.53
N LYS A 118 14.86 11.60 -4.55
CA LYS A 118 15.14 12.81 -3.77
C LYS A 118 15.86 13.91 -4.56
N GLU A 119 16.66 13.56 -5.57
CA GLU A 119 17.36 14.53 -6.44
C GLU A 119 16.42 15.56 -7.10
N TYR A 120 15.17 15.17 -7.41
CA TYR A 120 14.21 16.13 -7.99
C TYR A 120 13.24 16.72 -6.94
N GLY A 121 13.54 16.54 -5.65
CA GLY A 121 12.82 17.19 -4.54
C GLY A 121 11.58 16.44 -4.05
N ALA A 122 11.29 15.22 -4.52
CA ALA A 122 10.17 14.44 -4.03
C ALA A 122 10.44 13.88 -2.62
N LYS A 123 9.36 13.70 -1.86
CA LYS A 123 9.35 12.96 -0.61
C LYS A 123 9.26 11.47 -0.89
N VAL A 124 10.02 10.68 -0.13
CA VAL A 124 10.01 9.22 -0.23
C VAL A 124 9.38 8.63 1.02
N ILE A 125 8.39 7.77 0.83
CA ILE A 125 7.70 7.04 1.90
C ILE A 125 8.01 5.55 1.71
N GLY A 126 8.46 4.86 2.76
CA GLY A 126 8.84 3.45 2.69
C GLY A 126 8.08 2.59 3.69
N PHE A 127 7.85 1.31 3.35
CA PHE A 127 7.21 0.34 4.23
C PHE A 127 8.22 -0.32 5.16
N ALA A 128 7.94 -0.31 6.47
CA ALA A 128 8.79 -0.85 7.52
C ALA A 128 8.07 -1.96 8.32
N PRO A 129 8.32 -3.23 8.03
CA PRO A 129 7.72 -4.36 8.76
C PRO A 129 8.45 -4.69 10.07
N ALA A 130 9.52 -3.98 10.43
CA ALA A 130 10.30 -4.16 11.65
C ALA A 130 11.16 -2.93 11.94
N VAL A 131 11.58 -2.75 13.19
CA VAL A 131 12.48 -1.65 13.63
C VAL A 131 13.78 -1.61 12.84
N THR A 132 14.39 -2.77 12.55
CA THR A 132 15.64 -2.86 11.78
C THR A 132 15.49 -2.29 10.36
N ILE A 133 14.36 -2.54 9.73
CA ILE A 133 14.04 -2.00 8.40
C ILE A 133 13.71 -0.51 8.49
N ALA A 134 12.98 -0.09 9.50
CA ALA A 134 12.70 1.33 9.76
C ALA A 134 13.99 2.15 9.85
N ARG A 135 14.95 1.68 10.67
CA ARG A 135 16.28 2.31 10.82
C ARG A 135 17.03 2.40 9.49
N LYS A 136 17.03 1.29 8.72
CA LYS A 136 17.72 1.26 7.43
C LYS A 136 17.10 2.25 6.45
N LEU A 137 15.78 2.25 6.30
CA LEU A 137 15.08 3.16 5.39
C LEU A 137 15.36 4.63 5.73
N VAL A 138 15.30 4.99 7.03
CA VAL A 138 15.60 6.36 7.46
C VAL A 138 17.06 6.72 7.19
N LYS A 139 18.01 5.81 7.45
CA LYS A 139 19.42 6.00 7.09
C LYS A 139 19.62 6.18 5.58
N ASP A 140 18.85 5.47 4.76
CA ASP A 140 18.90 5.57 3.29
C ASP A 140 18.19 6.83 2.75
N GLY A 141 17.49 7.60 3.60
CA GLY A 141 16.98 8.93 3.29
C GLY A 141 15.47 9.00 3.01
N VAL A 142 14.66 8.03 3.43
CA VAL A 142 13.19 8.18 3.35
C VAL A 142 12.71 9.29 4.27
N ASP A 143 11.63 9.96 3.88
CA ASP A 143 11.05 11.07 4.63
C ASP A 143 9.94 10.63 5.59
N ALA A 144 9.35 9.45 5.38
CA ALA A 144 8.35 8.85 6.25
C ALA A 144 8.29 7.34 6.12
N LEU A 145 7.64 6.71 7.09
CA LEU A 145 7.43 5.27 7.15
C LEU A 145 5.93 4.92 7.12
N VAL A 146 5.60 3.79 6.51
CA VAL A 146 4.33 3.10 6.70
C VAL A 146 4.62 1.78 7.41
N ILE A 147 3.90 1.50 8.49
CA ILE A 147 3.87 0.18 9.12
C ILE A 147 2.54 -0.47 8.76
N GLU A 148 2.58 -1.70 8.24
CA GLU A 148 1.41 -2.38 7.74
C GLU A 148 1.29 -3.77 8.35
N GLY A 149 0.19 -4.01 9.06
CA GLY A 149 -0.08 -5.29 9.72
C GLY A 149 -0.79 -6.31 8.84
N MET A 150 -0.88 -7.53 9.33
CA MET A 150 -1.51 -8.67 8.64
C MET A 150 -3.01 -8.48 8.38
N GLU A 151 -3.66 -7.46 8.94
CA GLU A 151 -5.05 -7.10 8.69
C GLU A 151 -5.24 -6.31 7.40
N ALA A 152 -4.16 -5.90 6.73
CA ALA A 152 -4.24 -5.28 5.40
C ALA A 152 -4.77 -6.27 4.36
N GLY A 153 -5.31 -5.75 3.26
CA GLY A 153 -5.69 -6.54 2.10
C GLY A 153 -4.54 -6.64 1.09
N GLY A 154 -4.48 -7.72 0.33
CA GLY A 154 -3.37 -8.00 -0.59
C GLY A 154 -2.18 -8.63 0.12
N HIS A 155 -0.97 -8.32 -0.32
CA HIS A 155 0.25 -8.85 0.29
C HIS A 155 0.42 -8.37 1.73
N ILE A 156 0.71 -9.28 2.65
CA ILE A 156 0.79 -9.00 4.08
C ILE A 156 2.03 -9.62 4.72
N GLY A 157 2.47 -9.00 5.83
CA GLY A 157 3.42 -9.61 6.75
C GLY A 157 2.72 -10.48 7.82
N PRO A 158 3.47 -11.18 8.68
CA PRO A 158 2.92 -12.10 9.66
C PRO A 158 2.50 -11.43 10.98
N VAL A 159 2.77 -10.14 11.17
CA VAL A 159 2.57 -9.44 12.45
C VAL A 159 1.31 -8.57 12.37
N THR A 160 0.52 -8.55 13.45
CA THR A 160 -0.68 -7.71 13.53
C THR A 160 -0.33 -6.23 13.59
N THR A 161 -1.22 -5.38 13.08
CA THR A 161 -1.07 -3.92 13.07
C THR A 161 -0.83 -3.36 14.48
N SER A 162 -1.58 -3.87 15.46
CA SER A 162 -1.46 -3.42 16.85
C SER A 162 -0.10 -3.77 17.49
N VAL A 163 0.47 -4.94 17.15
CA VAL A 163 1.79 -5.35 17.66
C VAL A 163 2.90 -4.53 16.99
N LEU A 164 2.84 -4.36 15.66
CA LEU A 164 3.79 -3.48 14.96
C LEU A 164 3.77 -2.05 15.49
N ALA A 165 2.59 -1.50 15.77
CA ALA A 165 2.46 -0.16 16.32
C ALA A 165 3.14 -0.05 17.70
N GLN A 166 2.94 -1.03 18.58
CA GLN A 166 3.56 -1.05 19.90
C GLN A 166 5.10 -1.23 19.85
N GLU A 167 5.61 -1.91 18.83
CA GLU A 167 7.05 -2.09 18.65
C GLU A 167 7.71 -0.86 18.02
N ILE A 168 7.14 -0.37 16.90
CA ILE A 168 7.83 0.58 16.03
C ILE A 168 7.58 2.03 16.44
N LEU A 169 6.36 2.40 16.86
CA LEU A 169 6.05 3.80 17.18
C LEU A 169 6.88 4.35 18.33
N PRO A 170 6.99 3.66 19.51
CA PRO A 170 7.84 4.16 20.60
C PRO A 170 9.30 4.28 20.20
N TYR A 171 9.79 3.28 19.43
CA TYR A 171 11.17 3.30 18.95
C TYR A 171 11.46 4.53 18.07
N VAL A 172 10.55 4.81 17.11
CA VAL A 172 10.71 5.98 16.22
C VAL A 172 10.58 7.28 16.98
N GLN A 173 9.67 7.38 17.95
CA GLN A 173 9.53 8.56 18.80
C GLN A 173 10.80 8.87 19.58
N GLU A 174 11.46 7.86 20.10
CA GLU A 174 12.69 8.02 20.91
C GLU A 174 13.93 8.31 20.06
N HIS A 175 14.10 7.57 18.95
CA HIS A 175 15.36 7.56 18.19
C HIS A 175 15.33 8.36 16.88
N MET A 176 14.14 8.57 16.31
CA MET A 176 13.94 9.24 15.02
C MET A 176 12.71 10.17 15.05
N PRO A 177 12.59 11.08 16.04
CA PRO A 177 11.35 11.81 16.33
C PRO A 177 10.90 12.75 15.20
N HIS A 178 11.75 13.01 14.22
CA HIS A 178 11.44 13.84 13.05
C HIS A 178 10.76 13.05 11.92
N ILE A 179 10.75 11.71 11.99
CA ILE A 179 10.18 10.84 10.94
C ILE A 179 8.70 10.57 11.23
N PRO A 180 7.77 11.01 10.35
CA PRO A 180 6.37 10.61 10.42
C PRO A 180 6.19 9.12 10.17
N VAL A 181 5.30 8.49 10.94
CA VAL A 181 4.91 7.10 10.76
C VAL A 181 3.41 7.01 10.51
N PHE A 182 3.02 6.35 9.44
CA PHE A 182 1.63 6.04 9.10
C PHE A 182 1.33 4.58 9.43
N VAL A 183 0.19 4.33 10.06
CA VAL A 183 -0.26 2.98 10.40
C VAL A 183 -1.27 2.51 9.36
N ALA A 184 -1.10 1.28 8.87
CA ALA A 184 -1.93 0.65 7.85
C ALA A 184 -2.37 -0.76 8.27
N GLY A 185 -3.52 -1.19 7.76
CA GLY A 185 -4.09 -2.52 8.02
C GLY A 185 -5.21 -2.49 9.05
N GLY A 186 -6.41 -2.95 8.65
CA GLY A 186 -7.57 -3.12 9.52
C GLY A 186 -8.25 -1.84 10.02
N ILE A 187 -7.87 -0.65 9.52
CA ILE A 187 -8.39 0.63 9.98
C ILE A 187 -9.62 1.01 9.16
N GLY A 188 -10.78 1.05 9.80
CA GLY A 188 -12.05 1.36 9.13
C GLY A 188 -12.89 2.44 9.83
N ARG A 189 -12.51 2.89 11.03
CA ARG A 189 -13.25 3.84 11.87
C ARG A 189 -12.37 4.93 12.44
N GLY A 190 -12.96 6.10 12.71
CA GLY A 190 -12.26 7.25 13.29
C GLY A 190 -11.64 6.97 14.67
N GLU A 191 -12.31 6.15 15.47
CA GLU A 191 -11.82 5.76 16.80
C GLU A 191 -10.50 4.98 16.72
N ALA A 192 -10.36 4.11 15.71
CA ALA A 192 -9.10 3.40 15.48
C ALA A 192 -7.99 4.34 15.00
N ILE A 193 -8.32 5.33 14.16
CA ILE A 193 -7.37 6.38 13.75
C ILE A 193 -6.90 7.14 14.99
N ALA A 194 -7.82 7.63 15.84
CA ALA A 194 -7.50 8.36 17.06
C ALA A 194 -6.58 7.55 17.99
N ALA A 195 -6.89 6.27 18.21
CA ALA A 195 -6.07 5.40 19.04
C ALA A 195 -4.63 5.27 18.53
N TYR A 196 -4.43 5.09 17.22
CA TYR A 196 -3.06 5.04 16.68
C TYR A 196 -2.35 6.39 16.73
N LEU A 197 -3.06 7.51 16.58
CA LEU A 197 -2.47 8.84 16.76
C LEU A 197 -2.03 9.05 18.21
N GLU A 198 -2.83 8.63 19.20
CA GLU A 198 -2.48 8.67 20.63
C GLU A 198 -1.26 7.78 20.95
N MET A 199 -1.10 6.65 20.24
CA MET A 199 0.09 5.81 20.33
C MET A 199 1.34 6.46 19.69
N GLY A 200 1.19 7.59 18.98
CA GLY A 200 2.28 8.35 18.37
C GLY A 200 2.43 8.19 16.85
N ALA A 201 1.46 7.58 16.20
CA ALA A 201 1.39 7.64 14.74
C ALA A 201 1.21 9.08 14.27
N SER A 202 1.70 9.39 13.08
CA SER A 202 1.52 10.70 12.44
C SER A 202 0.35 10.73 11.46
N GLY A 203 -0.29 9.58 11.25
CA GLY A 203 -1.44 9.41 10.38
C GLY A 203 -1.74 7.93 10.12
N CYS A 204 -2.70 7.67 9.25
CA CYS A 204 -3.10 6.32 8.88
C CYS A 204 -3.23 6.17 7.37
N GLN A 205 -3.04 4.92 6.88
CA GLN A 205 -3.31 4.53 5.51
C GLN A 205 -4.50 3.55 5.49
N LEU A 206 -5.49 3.83 4.65
CA LEU A 206 -6.70 3.03 4.50
C LEU A 206 -6.79 2.49 3.07
N GLY A 207 -7.17 1.21 2.93
CA GLY A 207 -7.42 0.57 1.63
C GLY A 207 -8.90 0.26 1.45
N THR A 208 -9.38 -0.83 2.07
CA THR A 208 -10.72 -1.40 1.91
C THR A 208 -11.85 -0.36 2.05
N ARG A 209 -11.70 0.61 2.94
CA ARG A 209 -12.68 1.68 3.12
C ARG A 209 -12.91 2.48 1.85
N PHE A 210 -11.85 2.75 1.10
CA PHE A 210 -11.90 3.51 -0.15
C PHE A 210 -12.32 2.67 -1.36
N VAL A 211 -12.17 1.33 -1.32
CA VAL A 211 -12.69 0.44 -2.38
C VAL A 211 -14.18 0.69 -2.63
N CYS A 212 -14.96 0.86 -1.55
CA CYS A 212 -16.41 1.02 -1.61
C CYS A 212 -16.89 2.48 -1.88
N ALA A 213 -15.95 3.42 -2.04
CA ALA A 213 -16.31 4.80 -2.39
C ALA A 213 -17.01 4.86 -3.75
N SER A 214 -17.91 5.84 -3.92
CA SER A 214 -18.61 6.06 -5.19
C SER A 214 -17.65 6.39 -6.32
N GLU A 215 -16.57 7.09 -6.00
CA GLU A 215 -15.52 7.53 -6.92
C GLU A 215 -14.56 6.40 -7.35
N SER A 216 -14.56 5.27 -6.64
CA SER A 216 -13.81 4.09 -7.07
C SER A 216 -14.41 3.48 -8.32
N ILE A 217 -13.58 3.20 -9.32
CA ILE A 217 -13.99 2.56 -10.58
C ILE A 217 -14.20 1.05 -10.46
N ALA A 218 -13.86 0.45 -9.32
CA ALA A 218 -14.03 -0.98 -9.10
C ALA A 218 -15.47 -1.41 -9.43
N HIS A 219 -15.60 -2.56 -10.07
CA HIS A 219 -16.88 -3.09 -10.50
C HIS A 219 -17.88 -3.20 -9.34
N ALA A 220 -19.16 -2.99 -9.62
CA ALA A 220 -20.21 -3.00 -8.59
C ALA A 220 -20.29 -4.32 -7.81
N ASN A 221 -20.01 -5.45 -8.47
CA ASN A 221 -19.95 -6.75 -7.80
C ASN A 221 -18.80 -6.80 -6.78
N PHE A 222 -17.63 -6.28 -7.15
CA PHE A 222 -16.47 -6.22 -6.25
C PHE A 222 -16.80 -5.38 -5.01
N LYS A 223 -17.35 -4.18 -5.18
CA LYS A 223 -17.79 -3.34 -4.06
C LYS A 223 -18.84 -4.05 -3.18
N ARG A 224 -19.82 -4.72 -3.80
CA ARG A 224 -20.86 -5.47 -3.08
C ARG A 224 -20.30 -6.62 -2.26
N ALA A 225 -19.26 -7.31 -2.75
CA ALA A 225 -18.60 -8.36 -2.00
C ALA A 225 -18.03 -7.81 -0.68
N PHE A 226 -17.33 -6.67 -0.71
CA PHE A 226 -16.82 -6.02 0.50
C PHE A 226 -17.93 -5.55 1.45
N ILE A 227 -19.02 -4.98 0.91
CA ILE A 227 -20.13 -4.47 1.73
C ILE A 227 -20.87 -5.61 2.46
N LYS A 228 -20.96 -6.78 1.82
CA LYS A 228 -21.65 -7.96 2.39
C LYS A 228 -20.76 -8.75 3.36
N ALA A 229 -19.44 -8.65 3.21
CA ALA A 229 -18.49 -9.42 4.00
C ALA A 229 -18.39 -8.92 5.45
N SER A 230 -18.12 -9.85 6.34
CA SER A 230 -17.70 -9.59 7.71
C SER A 230 -16.18 -9.74 7.86
N ALA A 231 -15.60 -9.32 8.98
CA ALA A 231 -14.16 -9.40 9.21
C ALA A 231 -13.60 -10.83 9.10
N ARG A 232 -14.37 -11.86 9.45
CA ARG A 232 -13.98 -13.28 9.39
C ARG A 232 -13.91 -13.83 7.96
N ASP A 233 -14.56 -13.16 7.00
CA ASP A 233 -14.63 -13.63 5.61
C ASP A 233 -13.36 -13.26 4.83
N ALA A 234 -12.51 -12.38 5.39
CA ALA A 234 -11.21 -12.05 4.85
C ALA A 234 -10.11 -12.81 5.61
N GLN A 235 -9.37 -13.67 4.91
CA GLN A 235 -8.36 -14.53 5.52
C GLN A 235 -7.04 -14.45 4.75
N PRO A 236 -5.89 -14.62 5.45
CA PRO A 236 -4.61 -14.76 4.78
C PRO A 236 -4.51 -16.13 4.10
N SER A 237 -3.82 -16.17 2.95
CA SER A 237 -3.45 -17.43 2.32
C SER A 237 -2.49 -18.23 3.21
N VAL A 238 -2.60 -19.55 3.14
CA VAL A 238 -1.76 -20.45 3.94
C VAL A 238 -0.44 -20.70 3.21
N GLN A 239 0.66 -20.73 3.97
CA GLN A 239 1.97 -21.18 3.47
C GLN A 239 1.93 -22.69 3.27
N LEU A 240 2.00 -23.14 2.03
CA LEU A 240 1.88 -24.55 1.66
C LEU A 240 3.19 -25.34 1.85
N ASP A 241 4.34 -24.66 1.67
CA ASP A 241 5.66 -25.26 1.71
C ASP A 241 6.66 -24.32 2.39
N PRO A 242 7.24 -24.67 3.54
CA PRO A 242 8.21 -23.83 4.23
C PRO A 242 9.51 -23.63 3.42
N ASP A 243 9.87 -24.57 2.53
CA ASP A 243 11.07 -24.48 1.69
C ASP A 243 10.81 -23.67 0.41
N PHE A 244 9.54 -23.39 0.13
CA PHE A 244 9.10 -22.56 -0.99
C PHE A 244 8.22 -21.40 -0.49
N PRO A 245 8.81 -20.37 0.14
CA PRO A 245 8.04 -19.27 0.69
C PRO A 245 7.38 -18.42 -0.42
N VAL A 246 6.09 -18.19 -0.26
CA VAL A 246 5.28 -17.27 -1.05
C VAL A 246 4.78 -16.17 -0.12
N ILE A 247 4.78 -14.91 -0.58
CA ILE A 247 4.27 -13.82 0.25
C ILE A 247 2.76 -14.05 0.48
N PRO A 248 2.28 -14.12 1.73
CA PRO A 248 0.87 -14.33 1.99
C PRO A 248 0.02 -13.17 1.47
N VAL A 249 -1.17 -13.48 0.98
CA VAL A 249 -2.16 -12.48 0.57
C VAL A 249 -3.42 -12.63 1.42
N ARG A 250 -3.99 -11.52 1.86
CA ARG A 250 -5.27 -11.49 2.56
C ARG A 250 -6.37 -11.08 1.60
N ALA A 251 -7.36 -11.95 1.45
CA ALA A 251 -8.51 -11.72 0.56
C ALA A 251 -9.80 -12.26 1.18
N LEU A 252 -10.94 -11.86 0.60
CA LEU A 252 -12.22 -12.52 0.89
C LEU A 252 -12.15 -13.96 0.36
N VAL A 253 -12.50 -14.92 1.22
CA VAL A 253 -12.50 -16.34 0.85
C VAL A 253 -13.63 -16.59 -0.15
N ASN A 254 -13.26 -17.06 -1.33
CA ASN A 254 -14.15 -17.39 -2.44
C ASN A 254 -13.48 -18.45 -3.33
N LYS A 255 -14.15 -18.86 -4.39
CA LYS A 255 -13.63 -19.83 -5.34
C LYS A 255 -12.30 -19.41 -5.98
N ALA A 256 -12.11 -18.12 -6.26
CA ALA A 256 -10.86 -17.62 -6.84
C ALA A 256 -9.67 -17.81 -5.87
N VAL A 257 -9.88 -17.67 -4.56
CA VAL A 257 -8.85 -17.98 -3.55
C VAL A 257 -8.55 -19.47 -3.49
N GLU A 258 -9.56 -20.33 -3.59
CA GLU A 258 -9.38 -21.80 -3.64
C GLU A 258 -8.59 -22.21 -4.90
N ASP A 259 -8.93 -21.63 -6.06
CA ASP A 259 -8.23 -21.87 -7.31
C ASP A 259 -6.78 -21.35 -7.24
N PHE A 260 -6.54 -20.21 -6.62
CA PHE A 260 -5.20 -19.70 -6.36
C PHE A 260 -4.36 -20.65 -5.49
N MET A 261 -4.94 -21.17 -4.40
CA MET A 261 -4.24 -22.14 -3.53
C MET A 261 -3.91 -23.43 -4.27
N ARG A 262 -4.81 -23.92 -5.12
CA ARG A 262 -4.57 -25.09 -5.98
C ARG A 262 -3.44 -24.83 -6.97
N PHE A 263 -3.48 -23.71 -7.68
CA PHE A 263 -2.43 -23.31 -8.62
C PHE A 263 -1.07 -23.16 -7.93
N GLN A 264 -1.05 -22.60 -6.72
CA GLN A 264 0.16 -22.50 -5.92
C GLN A 264 0.75 -23.89 -5.61
N GLN A 265 -0.10 -24.85 -5.19
CA GLN A 265 0.33 -26.22 -4.92
C GLN A 265 0.90 -26.91 -6.17
N GLU A 266 0.19 -26.82 -7.30
CA GLU A 266 0.64 -27.40 -8.58
C GLU A 266 1.98 -26.80 -9.03
N THR A 267 2.18 -25.52 -8.85
CA THR A 267 3.42 -24.82 -9.22
C THR A 267 4.58 -25.25 -8.31
N ILE A 268 4.35 -25.40 -7.01
CA ILE A 268 5.32 -25.92 -6.04
C ILE A 268 5.71 -27.37 -6.38
N ASP A 269 4.73 -28.20 -6.76
CA ASP A 269 4.99 -29.59 -7.16
C ASP A 269 5.83 -29.69 -8.43
N ARG A 270 5.61 -28.79 -9.40
CA ARG A 270 6.46 -28.66 -10.61
C ARG A 270 7.89 -28.26 -10.25
N TYR A 271 8.07 -27.30 -9.36
CA TYR A 271 9.37 -26.91 -8.84
C TYR A 271 10.09 -28.09 -8.16
N ARG A 272 9.42 -28.80 -7.27
CA ARG A 272 9.97 -29.98 -6.57
C ARG A 272 10.41 -31.10 -7.53
N LYS A 273 9.73 -31.24 -8.66
CA LYS A 273 10.09 -32.18 -9.75
C LYS A 273 11.19 -31.65 -10.67
N GLY A 274 11.73 -30.46 -10.44
CA GLY A 274 12.76 -29.85 -11.26
C GLY A 274 12.27 -29.39 -12.64
N LEU A 275 10.96 -29.19 -12.83
CA LEU A 275 10.33 -28.80 -14.08
C LEU A 275 10.32 -27.27 -14.29
N VAL A 276 10.56 -26.50 -13.24
CA VAL A 276 10.57 -25.04 -13.25
C VAL A 276 11.56 -24.53 -12.19
N GLU A 277 12.26 -23.44 -12.49
CA GLU A 277 13.14 -22.76 -11.54
C GLU A 277 12.34 -22.04 -10.45
N LYS A 278 12.88 -21.93 -9.22
CA LYS A 278 12.20 -21.34 -8.05
C LYS A 278 11.69 -19.93 -8.32
N SER A 279 12.53 -19.07 -8.89
CA SER A 279 12.17 -17.69 -9.19
C SER A 279 11.05 -17.58 -10.24
N SER A 280 11.09 -18.43 -11.25
CA SER A 280 10.04 -18.49 -12.28
C SER A 280 8.72 -18.98 -11.69
N ALA A 281 8.77 -20.01 -10.86
CA ALA A 281 7.59 -20.53 -10.17
C ALA A 281 6.95 -19.48 -9.22
N GLN A 282 7.77 -18.73 -8.48
CA GLN A 282 7.29 -17.64 -7.65
C GLN A 282 6.61 -16.54 -8.48
N LEU A 283 7.21 -16.19 -9.62
CA LEU A 283 6.63 -15.18 -10.53
C LEU A 283 5.32 -15.66 -11.17
N GLU A 284 5.19 -16.95 -11.53
CA GLU A 284 3.95 -17.53 -12.03
C GLU A 284 2.81 -17.39 -10.99
N ILE A 285 3.11 -17.65 -9.71
CA ILE A 285 2.14 -17.50 -8.61
C ILE A 285 1.69 -16.05 -8.47
N GLU A 286 2.63 -15.09 -8.50
CA GLU A 286 2.32 -13.66 -8.45
C GLU A 286 1.47 -13.20 -9.64
N HIS A 287 1.78 -13.66 -10.85
CA HIS A 287 1.00 -13.33 -12.04
C HIS A 287 -0.42 -13.90 -11.98
N TYR A 288 -0.59 -15.11 -11.44
CA TYR A 288 -1.91 -15.71 -11.25
C TYR A 288 -2.77 -14.86 -10.30
N TRP A 289 -2.20 -14.49 -9.14
CA TRP A 289 -2.87 -13.62 -8.17
C TRP A 289 -3.25 -12.26 -8.78
N ALA A 290 -2.31 -11.60 -9.43
CA ALA A 290 -2.55 -10.31 -10.08
C ALA A 290 -3.64 -10.38 -11.16
N GLY A 291 -3.68 -11.48 -11.93
CA GLY A 291 -4.71 -11.74 -12.94
C GLY A 291 -6.09 -11.96 -12.33
N ALA A 292 -6.19 -12.74 -11.25
CA ALA A 292 -7.45 -12.98 -10.55
C ALA A 292 -7.98 -11.66 -9.92
N LEU A 293 -7.10 -10.90 -9.28
CA LEU A 293 -7.46 -9.60 -8.72
C LEU A 293 -7.97 -8.63 -9.81
N ARG A 294 -7.32 -8.59 -10.98
CA ARG A 294 -7.75 -7.75 -12.09
C ARG A 294 -9.17 -8.11 -12.55
N LYS A 295 -9.45 -9.41 -12.74
CA LYS A 295 -10.78 -9.89 -13.12
C LYS A 295 -11.84 -9.48 -12.09
N ALA A 296 -11.55 -9.66 -10.81
CA ALA A 296 -12.47 -9.28 -9.75
C ALA A 296 -12.75 -7.76 -9.75
N VAL A 297 -11.72 -6.93 -9.85
CA VAL A 297 -11.85 -5.46 -9.79
C VAL A 297 -12.50 -4.89 -11.03
N ILE A 298 -12.09 -5.33 -12.23
CA ILE A 298 -12.48 -4.72 -13.50
C ILE A 298 -13.73 -5.40 -14.08
N ASP A 299 -13.74 -6.74 -14.12
CA ASP A 299 -14.78 -7.51 -14.78
C ASP A 299 -15.90 -7.91 -13.80
N GLY A 300 -15.69 -7.75 -12.50
CA GLY A 300 -16.66 -8.09 -11.45
C GLY A 300 -16.78 -9.59 -11.19
N ASP A 301 -15.77 -10.35 -11.60
CA ASP A 301 -15.64 -11.79 -11.33
C ASP A 301 -15.15 -11.96 -9.88
N VAL A 302 -16.10 -12.19 -8.99
CA VAL A 302 -15.86 -12.26 -7.52
C VAL A 302 -16.14 -13.65 -6.94
N GLU A 303 -16.33 -14.66 -7.78
CA GLU A 303 -16.63 -16.04 -7.39
C GLU A 303 -15.38 -16.90 -7.24
#